data_f625c11a37b68698f36ee9ca6ec904be
#
_entry.id   f625c11a37b68698f36ee9ca6ec904be
#
_cell.length_a   1.000
_cell.length_b   1.000
_cell.length_c   1.000
_cell.angle_alpha   90.00
_cell.angle_beta   90.00
_cell.angle_gamma   90.00
#
_symmetry.space_group_name_H-M   'P 1'
#
loop_
_entity.id
_entity.type
_entity.pdbx_description
1 polymer ?
#
loop_
_entity_poly.entity_id
_entity_poly.type
_entity_poly.pdbx_seq_one_letter_code
_entity_poly.pdbx_strand_id
1 'polypeptide(L)'
;KQTVKISVELFDYHSHVMASMQHYVNPSDVLIRRIDKSAHPHLVLQQPADTAHCINIAFVAEGYTACQMGKFLDDSRRAMEAIFDHKPFTSLRDKFRIVAVESASDVDGTSEPSAGKWLDTVLGSHFDTFYSTRYLTTLRLKRLHDALACVPYDHIIVLVNTSRYGGG
;
A
#
# COMPACT_ATOMS: atom_id res chain seq x y z
N LYS A 1 18.78 5.16 18.37
CA LYS A 1 18.11 5.41 17.09
C LYS A 1 18.92 6.46 16.34
N GLN A 2 19.27 6.22 15.07
CA GLN A 2 20.07 7.15 14.27
C GLN A 2 19.16 8.22 13.66
N THR A 3 19.70 9.44 13.50
CA THR A 3 19.04 10.50 12.73
C THR A 3 18.94 10.09 11.27
N VAL A 4 17.77 10.27 10.68
CA VAL A 4 17.50 9.97 9.27
C VAL A 4 17.61 11.25 8.45
N LYS A 5 18.37 11.20 7.35
CA LYS A 5 18.44 12.29 6.37
C LYS A 5 17.40 12.02 5.27
N ILE A 6 16.53 12.97 5.05
CA ILE A 6 15.59 12.99 3.93
C ILE A 6 16.11 14.00 2.91
N SER A 7 16.29 13.57 1.66
CA SER A 7 16.64 14.45 0.54
C SER A 7 15.49 14.48 -0.46
N VAL A 8 15.07 15.66 -0.87
CA VAL A 8 14.08 15.88 -1.91
C VAL A 8 14.73 16.64 -3.04
N GLU A 9 14.63 16.14 -4.24
CA GLU A 9 15.21 16.73 -5.45
C GLU A 9 14.13 16.91 -6.49
N LEU A 10 14.11 18.08 -7.12
CA LEU A 10 13.26 18.39 -8.28
C LEU A 10 14.11 18.32 -9.53
N PHE A 11 13.62 17.61 -10.52
CA PHE A 11 14.30 17.44 -11.81
C PHE A 11 13.51 18.12 -12.92
N ASP A 12 14.22 18.63 -13.92
CA ASP A 12 13.61 19.00 -15.20
C ASP A 12 13.34 17.72 -16.03
N TYR A 13 12.76 17.92 -17.22
CA TYR A 13 12.46 16.78 -18.11
C TYR A 13 13.71 16.15 -18.75
N HIS A 14 14.89 16.77 -18.63
CA HIS A 14 16.18 16.22 -19.01
C HIS A 14 16.92 15.54 -17.85
N SER A 15 16.27 15.36 -16.70
CA SER A 15 16.84 14.78 -15.47
C SER A 15 17.95 15.62 -14.82
N HIS A 16 17.99 16.94 -15.08
CA HIS A 16 18.87 17.83 -14.34
C HIS A 16 18.20 18.27 -13.04
N VAL A 17 18.96 18.27 -11.95
CA VAL A 17 18.47 18.75 -10.65
C VAL A 17 18.26 20.27 -10.72
N MET A 18 17.01 20.70 -10.59
CA MET A 18 16.63 22.13 -10.56
C MET A 18 16.66 22.70 -9.15
N ALA A 19 16.28 21.91 -8.17
CA ALA A 19 16.31 22.29 -6.76
C ALA A 19 16.50 21.07 -5.88
N SER A 20 17.11 21.24 -4.73
CA SER A 20 17.24 20.21 -3.73
C SER A 20 17.01 20.76 -2.33
N MET A 21 16.41 19.95 -1.46
CA MET A 21 16.24 20.26 -0.04
C MET A 21 16.64 19.03 0.78
N GLN A 22 17.26 19.28 1.93
CA GLN A 22 17.62 18.22 2.87
C GLN A 22 16.99 18.52 4.23
N HIS A 23 16.43 17.48 4.86
CA HIS A 23 15.88 17.56 6.20
C HIS A 23 16.40 16.41 7.06
N TYR A 24 16.74 16.68 8.31
CA TYR A 24 17.22 15.69 9.25
C TYR A 24 16.12 15.41 10.28
N VAL A 25 15.67 14.17 10.35
CA VAL A 25 14.66 13.73 11.31
C VAL A 25 15.33 12.97 12.43
N ASN A 26 15.20 13.48 13.65
CA ASN A 26 15.61 12.76 14.85
C ASN A 26 14.41 11.95 15.37
N PRO A 27 14.45 10.60 15.33
CA PRO A 27 13.35 9.76 15.80
C PRO A 27 13.03 9.88 17.29
N SER A 28 13.87 10.60 18.04
CA SER A 28 13.65 10.87 19.49
C SER A 28 13.06 12.24 19.75
N ASP A 29 12.79 13.03 18.71
CA ASP A 29 12.14 14.34 18.82
C ASP A 29 10.73 14.21 19.40
N VAL A 30 10.36 15.18 20.25
CA VAL A 30 9.02 15.24 20.87
C VAL A 30 7.89 15.40 19.88
N LEU A 31 8.17 15.99 18.69
CA LEU A 31 7.20 16.18 17.62
C LEU A 31 6.97 14.91 16.79
N ILE A 32 7.80 13.87 16.95
CA ILE A 32 7.64 12.60 16.25
C ILE A 32 6.58 11.76 16.93
N ARG A 33 5.44 11.60 16.28
CA ARG A 33 4.40 10.67 16.72
C ARG A 33 4.88 9.23 16.54
N ARG A 34 4.87 8.48 17.62
CA ARG A 34 5.11 7.03 17.59
C ARG A 34 3.79 6.29 17.48
N ILE A 35 3.75 5.30 16.61
CA ILE A 35 2.63 4.39 16.47
C ILE A 35 3.13 3.02 16.90
N ASP A 36 2.73 2.60 18.10
CA ASP A 36 3.24 1.36 18.73
C ASP A 36 2.35 0.14 18.45
N LYS A 37 1.16 0.35 17.85
CA LYS A 37 0.21 -0.71 17.51
C LYS A 37 -0.35 -0.49 16.12
N SER A 38 -0.55 -1.57 15.39
CA SER A 38 -1.28 -1.51 14.12
C SER A 38 -2.73 -1.03 14.37
N ALA A 39 -3.21 -0.13 13.52
CA ALA A 39 -4.59 0.35 13.55
C ALA A 39 -5.58 -0.72 13.05
N HIS A 40 -5.10 -1.69 12.28
CA HIS A 40 -5.90 -2.73 11.63
C HIS A 40 -5.36 -4.12 11.93
N PRO A 41 -6.22 -5.14 11.99
CA PRO A 41 -5.78 -6.53 12.00
C PRO A 41 -4.93 -6.81 10.76
N HIS A 42 -4.00 -7.75 10.88
CA HIS A 42 -3.20 -8.18 9.74
C HIS A 42 -2.87 -9.67 9.85
N LEU A 43 -2.76 -10.31 8.70
CA LEU A 43 -2.45 -11.73 8.59
C LEU A 43 -1.18 -11.91 7.75
N VAL A 44 -0.23 -12.67 8.26
CA VAL A 44 0.94 -13.09 7.47
C VAL A 44 0.51 -14.24 6.56
N LEU A 45 0.48 -13.99 5.25
CA LEU A 45 0.12 -14.99 4.23
C LEU A 45 1.30 -15.88 3.89
N GLN A 46 2.51 -15.30 3.89
CA GLN A 46 3.76 -16.02 3.65
C GLN A 46 4.88 -15.40 4.45
N GLN A 47 5.74 -16.26 5.00
CA GLN A 47 6.92 -15.85 5.74
C GLN A 47 8.11 -16.73 5.34
N PRO A 48 9.23 -16.14 4.90
CA PRO A 48 10.46 -16.87 4.62
C PRO A 48 11.17 -17.28 5.92
N ALA A 49 12.09 -18.24 5.83
CA ALA A 49 12.92 -18.65 6.96
C ALA A 49 13.85 -17.51 7.44
N ASP A 50 14.44 -16.76 6.51
CA ASP A 50 15.23 -15.56 6.80
C ASP A 50 14.38 -14.30 6.66
N THR A 51 13.88 -13.82 7.80
CA THR A 51 13.05 -12.59 7.84
C THR A 51 13.87 -11.31 7.90
N ALA A 52 15.20 -11.41 8.13
CA ALA A 52 16.07 -10.23 8.18
C ALA A 52 16.49 -9.76 6.79
N HIS A 53 16.52 -10.65 5.81
CA HIS A 53 16.95 -10.39 4.43
C HIS A 53 15.88 -10.83 3.43
N CYS A 54 14.65 -10.37 3.63
CA CYS A 54 13.53 -10.67 2.74
C CYS A 54 12.91 -9.38 2.21
N ILE A 55 12.18 -9.51 1.11
CA ILE A 55 11.36 -8.44 0.55
C ILE A 55 9.97 -8.53 1.19
N ASN A 56 9.52 -7.43 1.77
CA ASN A 56 8.22 -7.36 2.42
C ASN A 56 7.18 -6.73 1.48
N ILE A 57 6.12 -7.47 1.16
CA ILE A 57 4.96 -6.96 0.41
C ILE A 57 3.77 -6.88 1.36
N ALA A 58 3.17 -5.70 1.45
CA ALA A 58 1.93 -5.49 2.18
C ALA A 58 0.76 -5.35 1.21
N PHE A 59 -0.22 -6.25 1.28
CA PHE A 59 -1.53 -6.06 0.69
C PHE A 59 -2.41 -5.25 1.63
N VAL A 60 -3.10 -4.23 1.13
CA VAL A 60 -3.96 -3.34 1.92
C VAL A 60 -5.37 -3.38 1.35
N ALA A 61 -6.36 -3.63 2.20
CA ALA A 61 -7.76 -3.66 1.79
C ALA A 61 -8.28 -2.25 1.49
N GLU A 62 -8.98 -2.09 0.37
CA GLU A 62 -9.67 -0.85 0.02
C GLU A 62 -11.07 -1.15 -0.55
N GLY A 63 -12.10 -0.51 0.01
CA GLY A 63 -13.47 -0.73 -0.40
C GLY A 63 -14.05 -2.10 -0.01
N TYR A 64 -13.41 -2.84 0.88
CA TYR A 64 -13.99 -4.02 1.54
C TYR A 64 -14.56 -3.61 2.88
N THR A 65 -15.81 -3.96 3.13
CA THR A 65 -16.44 -3.75 4.45
C THR A 65 -15.96 -4.78 5.47
N ALA A 66 -16.22 -4.54 6.75
CA ALA A 66 -15.82 -5.47 7.82
C ALA A 66 -16.34 -6.91 7.60
N CYS A 67 -17.54 -7.07 7.06
CA CYS A 67 -18.09 -8.39 6.75
C CYS A 67 -17.47 -9.04 5.50
N GLN A 68 -16.69 -8.30 4.71
CA GLN A 68 -16.01 -8.76 3.50
C GLN A 68 -14.51 -9.05 3.71
N MET A 69 -14.00 -8.99 4.95
CA MET A 69 -12.59 -9.28 5.20
C MET A 69 -12.19 -10.69 4.81
N GLY A 70 -13.09 -11.67 4.92
CA GLY A 70 -12.86 -13.03 4.39
C GLY A 70 -12.59 -13.02 2.87
N LYS A 71 -13.41 -12.28 2.11
CA LYS A 71 -13.20 -12.09 0.67
C LYS A 71 -11.87 -11.41 0.38
N PHE A 72 -11.52 -10.36 1.13
CA PHE A 72 -10.22 -9.68 0.98
C PHE A 72 -9.04 -10.64 1.19
N LEU A 73 -9.09 -11.48 2.22
CA LEU A 73 -8.03 -12.46 2.46
C LEU A 73 -7.93 -13.51 1.34
N ASP A 74 -9.04 -13.92 0.75
CA ASP A 74 -9.04 -14.83 -0.39
C ASP A 74 -8.51 -14.14 -1.66
N ASP A 75 -8.90 -12.89 -1.89
CA ASP A 75 -8.37 -12.05 -2.98
C ASP A 75 -6.85 -11.84 -2.81
N SER A 76 -6.38 -11.61 -1.57
CA SER A 76 -4.96 -11.47 -1.24
C SER A 76 -4.16 -12.75 -1.53
N ARG A 77 -4.71 -13.92 -1.19
CA ARG A 77 -4.08 -15.22 -1.51
C ARG A 77 -3.99 -15.43 -3.01
N ARG A 78 -5.05 -15.11 -3.76
CA ARG A 78 -5.04 -15.20 -5.23
C ARG A 78 -4.02 -14.26 -5.85
N ALA A 79 -3.93 -13.01 -5.36
CA ALA A 79 -2.95 -12.05 -5.82
C ALA A 79 -1.51 -12.51 -5.54
N MET A 80 -1.27 -13.07 -4.35
CA MET A 80 0.02 -13.66 -3.99
C MET A 80 0.41 -14.81 -4.93
N GLU A 81 -0.48 -15.75 -5.18
CA GLU A 81 -0.19 -16.87 -6.09
C GLU A 81 0.04 -16.36 -7.52
N ALA A 82 -0.74 -15.37 -7.99
CA ALA A 82 -0.54 -14.77 -9.30
C ALA A 82 0.84 -14.12 -9.46
N ILE A 83 1.41 -13.52 -8.41
CA ILE A 83 2.79 -13.00 -8.43
C ILE A 83 3.78 -14.17 -8.61
N PHE A 84 3.60 -15.24 -7.86
CA PHE A 84 4.54 -16.37 -7.87
C PHE A 84 4.38 -17.32 -9.06
N ASP A 85 3.30 -17.23 -9.82
CA ASP A 85 3.15 -17.95 -11.09
C ASP A 85 4.04 -17.38 -12.22
N HIS A 86 4.64 -16.19 -12.01
CA HIS A 86 5.48 -15.53 -13.01
C HIS A 86 6.96 -15.62 -12.66
N LYS A 87 7.79 -15.89 -13.67
CA LYS A 87 9.26 -15.79 -13.54
C LYS A 87 9.68 -14.32 -13.46
N PRO A 88 10.67 -13.95 -12.65
CA PRO A 88 11.54 -14.83 -11.82
C PRO A 88 10.95 -15.17 -10.43
N PHE A 89 9.78 -14.65 -10.06
CA PHE A 89 9.23 -14.74 -8.71
C PHE A 89 8.97 -16.18 -8.26
N THR A 90 8.59 -17.07 -9.19
CA THR A 90 8.39 -18.51 -8.90
C THR A 90 9.59 -19.14 -8.16
N SER A 91 10.82 -18.83 -8.60
CA SER A 91 12.05 -19.37 -8.02
C SER A 91 12.55 -18.59 -6.80
N LEU A 92 11.97 -17.44 -6.53
CA LEU A 92 12.37 -16.53 -5.45
C LEU A 92 11.34 -16.44 -4.32
N ARG A 93 10.32 -17.30 -4.33
CA ARG A 93 9.20 -17.28 -3.38
C ARG A 93 9.66 -17.23 -1.92
N ASP A 94 10.71 -17.97 -1.58
CA ASP A 94 11.32 -18.01 -0.25
C ASP A 94 12.02 -16.71 0.19
N LYS A 95 12.12 -15.71 -0.69
CA LYS A 95 12.68 -14.39 -0.41
C LYS A 95 11.63 -13.36 -0.05
N PHE A 96 10.35 -13.70 -0.09
CA PHE A 96 9.26 -12.77 0.14
C PHE A 96 8.51 -13.06 1.43
N ARG A 97 8.27 -12.00 2.19
CA ARG A 97 7.26 -11.98 3.25
C ARG A 97 6.05 -11.22 2.74
N ILE A 98 4.86 -11.81 2.88
CA ILE A 98 3.62 -11.19 2.42
C ILE A 98 2.64 -11.08 3.58
N VAL A 99 2.14 -9.88 3.79
CA VAL A 99 1.20 -9.54 4.87
C VAL A 99 -0.05 -8.91 4.25
N ALA A 100 -1.23 -9.35 4.67
CA ALA A 100 -2.51 -8.75 4.34
C ALA A 100 -2.99 -7.89 5.52
N VAL A 101 -3.26 -6.61 5.27
CA VAL A 101 -3.74 -5.63 6.26
C VAL A 101 -5.23 -5.39 6.03
N GLU A 102 -6.04 -5.73 7.02
CA GLU A 102 -7.50 -5.74 6.97
C GLU A 102 -8.08 -4.35 7.32
N SER A 103 -7.80 -3.35 6.47
CA SER A 103 -8.33 -1.99 6.60
C SER A 103 -9.77 -1.93 6.07
N ALA A 104 -10.74 -2.19 6.95
CA ALA A 104 -12.14 -2.17 6.57
C ALA A 104 -12.62 -0.76 6.22
N SER A 105 -13.40 -0.66 5.14
CA SER A 105 -14.16 0.52 4.75
C SER A 105 -15.59 0.45 5.27
N ASP A 106 -16.21 1.61 5.50
CA ASP A 106 -17.62 1.67 5.90
C ASP A 106 -18.56 1.34 4.73
N VAL A 107 -18.07 1.52 3.49
CA VAL A 107 -18.83 1.29 2.26
C VAL A 107 -18.07 0.36 1.32
N ASP A 108 -18.84 -0.40 0.54
CA ASP A 108 -18.34 -1.36 -0.46
C ASP A 108 -17.97 -0.68 -1.78
N GLY A 109 -16.84 -1.10 -2.38
CA GLY A 109 -16.41 -0.66 -3.70
C GLY A 109 -15.47 0.53 -3.70
N THR A 110 -15.41 1.24 -4.82
CA THR A 110 -14.55 2.42 -5.02
C THR A 110 -15.26 3.51 -5.81
N SER A 111 -14.75 4.72 -5.73
CA SER A 111 -15.29 5.87 -6.46
C SER A 111 -15.03 5.76 -7.97
N GLU A 112 -16.03 6.16 -8.75
CA GLU A 112 -16.01 6.24 -10.21
C GLU A 112 -16.53 7.62 -10.66
N PRO A 113 -15.68 8.65 -10.65
CA PRO A 113 -16.07 10.04 -10.92
C PRO A 113 -16.80 10.23 -12.24
N SER A 114 -16.34 9.58 -13.32
CA SER A 114 -17.00 9.64 -14.64
C SER A 114 -18.42 9.09 -14.65
N ALA A 115 -18.76 8.22 -13.70
CA ALA A 115 -20.11 7.70 -13.48
C ALA A 115 -20.88 8.47 -12.40
N GLY A 116 -20.33 9.56 -11.86
CA GLY A 116 -20.92 10.33 -10.77
C GLY A 116 -20.95 9.60 -9.43
N LYS A 117 -20.22 8.48 -9.29
CA LYS A 117 -20.20 7.66 -8.08
C LYS A 117 -19.02 8.07 -7.19
N TRP A 118 -19.36 8.58 -6.00
CA TRP A 118 -18.38 8.95 -4.97
C TRP A 118 -18.63 8.18 -3.70
N LEU A 119 -17.58 7.54 -3.18
CA LEU A 119 -17.61 6.72 -1.95
C LEU A 119 -16.49 7.20 -1.01
N ASP A 120 -16.80 7.29 0.29
CA ASP A 120 -15.78 7.57 1.30
C ASP A 120 -15.28 6.24 1.88
N THR A 121 -14.36 5.63 1.16
CA THR A 121 -13.67 4.41 1.57
C THR A 121 -12.45 4.73 2.45
N VAL A 122 -11.88 3.75 3.11
CA VAL A 122 -10.79 3.94 4.08
C VAL A 122 -9.59 4.68 3.46
N LEU A 123 -9.21 4.36 2.24
CA LEU A 123 -8.12 5.04 1.53
C LEU A 123 -8.62 6.07 0.51
N GLY A 124 -9.93 6.09 0.22
CA GLY A 124 -10.54 7.04 -0.71
C GLY A 124 -9.99 6.92 -2.13
N SER A 125 -9.75 5.69 -2.58
CA SER A 125 -9.31 5.44 -3.95
C SER A 125 -10.42 5.76 -4.95
N HIS A 126 -10.02 6.19 -6.13
CA HIS A 126 -10.95 6.45 -7.22
C HIS A 126 -10.33 6.18 -8.58
N PHE A 127 -11.19 5.78 -9.53
CA PHE A 127 -10.86 5.74 -10.94
C PHE A 127 -10.70 7.15 -11.53
N ASP A 128 -10.43 7.21 -12.81
CA ASP A 128 -10.35 8.43 -13.61
C ASP A 128 -9.25 9.39 -13.17
N THR A 129 -8.14 8.87 -12.59
CA THR A 129 -6.96 9.65 -12.25
C THR A 129 -6.06 9.86 -13.46
N PHE A 130 -5.27 10.95 -13.46
CA PHE A 130 -4.33 11.31 -14.53
C PHE A 130 -4.95 11.29 -15.93
N TYR A 131 -6.21 11.76 -16.05
CA TYR A 131 -6.97 11.82 -17.31
C TYR A 131 -7.16 10.46 -18.00
N SER A 132 -7.08 9.36 -17.25
CA SER A 132 -7.30 8.00 -17.76
C SER A 132 -8.35 7.26 -16.95
N THR A 133 -9.35 6.71 -17.64
CA THR A 133 -10.47 5.99 -17.02
C THR A 133 -10.06 4.68 -16.34
N ARG A 134 -8.89 4.16 -16.63
CA ARG A 134 -8.36 2.91 -16.04
C ARG A 134 -7.44 3.13 -14.85
N TYR A 135 -6.91 4.33 -14.65
CA TYR A 135 -6.05 4.57 -13.49
C TYR A 135 -6.88 4.70 -12.23
N LEU A 136 -6.51 3.89 -11.26
CA LEU A 136 -7.14 3.79 -9.95
C LEU A 136 -6.05 4.06 -8.89
N THR A 137 -6.16 5.19 -8.21
CA THR A 137 -5.14 5.62 -7.24
C THR A 137 -5.80 6.21 -5.99
N THR A 138 -5.00 6.44 -4.96
CA THR A 138 -5.38 7.21 -3.78
C THR A 138 -4.44 8.39 -3.58
N LEU A 139 -4.97 9.52 -3.16
CA LEU A 139 -4.20 10.68 -2.68
C LEU A 139 -4.09 10.73 -1.15
N ARG A 140 -4.74 9.80 -0.44
CA ARG A 140 -4.73 9.74 1.03
C ARG A 140 -3.52 8.96 1.57
N LEU A 141 -2.32 9.33 1.11
CA LEU A 141 -1.07 8.63 1.44
C LEU A 141 -0.84 8.53 2.95
N LYS A 142 -1.21 9.56 3.71
CA LYS A 142 -1.11 9.51 5.17
C LYS A 142 -1.95 8.37 5.75
N ARG A 143 -3.21 8.19 5.31
CA ARG A 143 -4.07 7.10 5.77
C ARG A 143 -3.50 5.73 5.41
N LEU A 144 -2.94 5.61 4.20
CA LEU A 144 -2.28 4.39 3.74
C LEU A 144 -1.10 4.01 4.64
N HIS A 145 -0.21 4.97 4.94
CA HIS A 145 0.94 4.70 5.81
C HIS A 145 0.54 4.51 7.28
N ASP A 146 -0.50 5.20 7.77
CA ASP A 146 -1.04 4.96 9.11
C ASP A 146 -1.64 3.54 9.23
N ALA A 147 -2.32 3.04 8.17
CA ALA A 147 -2.85 1.67 8.14
C ALA A 147 -1.74 0.60 8.16
N LEU A 148 -0.58 0.92 7.59
CA LEU A 148 0.59 0.06 7.54
C LEU A 148 1.51 0.19 8.76
N ALA A 149 1.16 1.04 9.73
CA ALA A 149 1.97 1.22 10.93
C ALA A 149 2.18 -0.13 11.64
N CYS A 150 3.42 -0.41 12.04
CA CYS A 150 3.84 -1.66 12.68
C CYS A 150 3.85 -2.90 11.77
N VAL A 151 3.56 -2.76 10.49
CA VAL A 151 3.72 -3.82 9.49
C VAL A 151 4.96 -3.50 8.65
N PRO A 152 5.95 -4.41 8.54
CA PRO A 152 7.08 -4.17 7.65
C PRO A 152 6.65 -4.26 6.19
N TYR A 153 7.09 -3.29 5.37
CA TYR A 153 6.83 -3.29 3.93
C TYR A 153 7.99 -2.61 3.18
N ASP A 154 8.34 -3.19 2.05
CA ASP A 154 9.19 -2.59 1.02
C ASP A 154 8.32 -2.17 -0.18
N HIS A 155 7.26 -2.94 -0.44
CA HIS A 155 6.27 -2.67 -1.48
C HIS A 155 4.85 -2.74 -0.91
N ILE A 156 3.98 -1.86 -1.42
CA ILE A 156 2.57 -1.78 -1.05
C ILE A 156 1.74 -2.11 -2.28
N ILE A 157 0.78 -3.01 -2.12
CA ILE A 157 -0.23 -3.30 -3.12
C ILE A 157 -1.61 -3.08 -2.50
N VAL A 158 -2.32 -2.08 -2.97
CA VAL A 158 -3.69 -1.82 -2.54
C VAL A 158 -4.64 -2.69 -3.37
N LEU A 159 -5.32 -3.63 -2.72
CA LEU A 159 -6.36 -4.43 -3.34
C LEU A 159 -7.70 -3.73 -3.19
N VAL A 160 -8.29 -3.36 -4.30
CA VAL A 160 -9.55 -2.60 -4.33
C VAL A 160 -10.71 -3.52 -4.68
N ASN A 161 -11.78 -3.45 -3.88
CA ASN A 161 -12.98 -4.27 -4.09
C ASN A 161 -13.79 -3.76 -5.28
N THR A 162 -13.35 -4.09 -6.47
CA THR A 162 -14.03 -3.74 -7.73
C THR A 162 -13.85 -4.84 -8.76
N SER A 163 -14.84 -5.00 -9.64
CA SER A 163 -14.75 -5.85 -10.82
C SER A 163 -14.27 -5.10 -12.05
N ARG A 164 -14.21 -3.76 -11.98
CA ARG A 164 -13.72 -2.93 -13.09
C ARG A 164 -12.20 -3.07 -13.20
N TYR A 165 -11.75 -3.35 -14.42
CA TYR A 165 -10.30 -3.40 -14.69
C TYR A 165 -9.65 -2.02 -14.53
N GLY A 166 -8.56 -1.96 -13.79
CA GLY A 166 -7.79 -0.75 -13.57
C GLY A 166 -6.61 -1.01 -12.65
N GLY A 167 -5.82 0.02 -12.44
CA GLY A 167 -4.68 0.04 -11.55
C GLY A 167 -3.80 1.25 -11.83
N GLY A 168 -2.77 1.45 -11.01
CA GLY A 168 -1.82 2.55 -11.13
C GLY A 168 -0.46 2.18 -10.56
#